data_d79fdcfd812f7b15d639fda43d3c9171
#
_entry.id   d79fdcfd812f7b15d639fda43d3c9171
#
_cell.length_a   1.000
_cell.length_b   1.000
_cell.length_c   1.000
_cell.angle_alpha   90.00
_cell.angle_beta   90.00
_cell.angle_gamma   90.00
#
_symmetry.space_group_name_H-M   'P 1'
#
loop_
_entity.id
_entity.type
_entity.pdbx_description
1 polymer ?
#
loop_
_entity_poly.entity_id
_entity_poly.type
_entity_poly.pdbx_seq_one_letter_code
_entity_poly.pdbx_strand_id
1 'polypeptide(L)'
;MLQKIDKKKYIFFYLIIFLIFSSTHNLNLRYNNFFIVKKIEVVGLDEKDNLLLEKKLKDLIGLNIFTIDKESFKFIKSENLINRYNIKKIYPNHIKVYIESAVAISVIKYLNELVILGNNGKIIDLESLHSNIPEVNGTNNIKKVFETIKIINKSNFNIRNIKKIIFFSKW
;
A
#
# COMPACT_ATOMS: atom_id res chain seq x y z
N MET A 1 -47.19 -25.83 -5.41
CA MET A 1 -46.92 -27.11 -4.66
C MET A 1 -45.79 -26.81 -3.65
N LEU A 2 -46.13 -26.49 -2.40
CA LEU A 2 -45.14 -26.25 -1.34
C LEU A 2 -44.65 -27.61 -0.82
N GLN A 3 -43.41 -27.97 -1.09
CA GLN A 3 -42.81 -29.16 -0.52
C GLN A 3 -42.83 -29.05 1.02
N LYS A 4 -43.50 -29.97 1.68
CA LYS A 4 -43.43 -30.18 3.14
C LYS A 4 -42.00 -30.54 3.50
N ILE A 5 -41.18 -29.55 3.94
CA ILE A 5 -39.85 -29.80 4.41
C ILE A 5 -39.96 -30.63 5.71
N ASP A 6 -39.25 -31.73 5.76
CA ASP A 6 -39.28 -32.70 6.85
C ASP A 6 -38.83 -32.02 8.16
N LYS A 7 -39.69 -32.08 9.22
CA LYS A 7 -39.39 -31.46 10.53
C LYS A 7 -38.03 -31.88 11.10
N LYS A 8 -37.54 -33.09 10.77
CA LYS A 8 -36.23 -33.56 11.20
C LYS A 8 -35.09 -32.73 10.60
N LYS A 9 -35.22 -32.22 9.36
CA LYS A 9 -34.23 -31.39 8.72
C LYS A 9 -34.13 -30.03 9.41
N TYR A 10 -35.22 -29.44 9.86
CA TYR A 10 -35.21 -28.19 10.63
C TYR A 10 -34.52 -28.36 11.99
N ILE A 11 -34.83 -29.47 12.70
CA ILE A 11 -34.19 -29.75 13.98
C ILE A 11 -32.66 -29.85 13.80
N PHE A 12 -32.22 -30.58 12.77
CA PHE A 12 -30.79 -30.70 12.45
C PHE A 12 -30.15 -29.36 12.11
N PHE A 13 -30.83 -28.53 11.33
CA PHE A 13 -30.36 -27.18 10.98
C PHE A 13 -30.22 -26.28 12.21
N TYR A 14 -31.20 -26.27 13.10
CA TYR A 14 -31.15 -25.51 14.36
C TYR A 14 -30.04 -26.03 15.30
N LEU A 15 -29.82 -27.33 15.32
CA LEU A 15 -28.75 -27.94 16.10
C LEU A 15 -27.36 -27.51 15.59
N ILE A 16 -27.16 -27.43 14.28
CA ILE A 16 -25.92 -26.89 13.67
C ILE A 16 -25.76 -25.43 14.05
N ILE A 17 -26.79 -24.60 13.91
CA ILE A 17 -26.72 -23.18 14.28
C ILE A 17 -26.40 -23.05 15.77
N PHE A 18 -27.02 -23.82 16.65
CA PHE A 18 -26.74 -23.82 18.08
C PHE A 18 -25.32 -24.21 18.39
N LEU A 19 -24.73 -25.22 17.71
CA LEU A 19 -23.33 -25.61 17.84
C LEU A 19 -22.38 -24.50 17.39
N ILE A 20 -22.70 -23.80 16.30
CA ILE A 20 -21.90 -22.65 15.83
C ILE A 20 -21.93 -21.54 16.88
N PHE A 21 -23.10 -21.15 17.39
CA PHE A 21 -23.21 -20.10 18.40
C PHE A 21 -22.58 -20.50 19.75
N SER A 22 -22.71 -21.76 20.15
CA SER A 22 -22.09 -22.25 21.40
C SER A 22 -20.56 -22.29 21.30
N SER A 23 -20.01 -22.56 20.12
CA SER A 23 -18.55 -22.57 19.91
C SER A 23 -17.93 -21.17 19.96
N THR A 24 -18.69 -20.12 19.60
CA THR A 24 -18.17 -18.73 19.65
C THR A 24 -18.01 -18.18 21.07
N HIS A 25 -18.65 -18.81 22.07
CA HIS A 25 -18.53 -18.44 23.49
C HIS A 25 -17.44 -19.24 24.23
N ASN A 26 -16.78 -20.16 23.56
CA ASN A 26 -15.73 -20.94 24.17
C ASN A 26 -14.47 -20.08 24.38
N LEU A 27 -14.19 -19.71 25.64
CA LEU A 27 -13.01 -18.91 26.02
C LEU A 27 -11.68 -19.54 25.56
N ASN A 28 -11.62 -20.88 25.49
CA ASN A 28 -10.42 -21.57 24.98
C ASN A 28 -10.18 -21.35 23.49
N LEU A 29 -11.20 -21.04 22.69
CA LEU A 29 -11.03 -20.64 21.28
C LEU A 29 -10.48 -19.21 21.13
N ARG A 30 -10.73 -18.33 22.11
CA ARG A 30 -10.11 -17.00 22.15
C ARG A 30 -8.60 -17.05 22.44
N TYR A 31 -8.14 -18.06 23.19
CA TYR A 31 -6.72 -18.27 23.51
C TYR A 31 -5.99 -19.13 22.48
N ASN A 32 -6.67 -19.66 21.49
CA ASN A 32 -6.00 -20.39 20.42
C ASN A 32 -5.16 -19.42 19.59
N ASN A 33 -3.84 -19.63 19.61
CA ASN A 33 -2.83 -18.95 18.79
C ASN A 33 -3.04 -19.14 17.28
N PHE A 34 -4.22 -19.62 16.89
CA PHE A 34 -4.57 -19.93 15.51
C PHE A 34 -4.69 -18.64 14.65
N PHE A 35 -5.27 -17.58 15.21
CA PHE A 35 -5.47 -16.31 14.53
C PHE A 35 -4.41 -15.25 14.87
N ILE A 36 -3.32 -15.66 15.50
CA ILE A 36 -2.19 -14.78 15.76
C ILE A 36 -1.32 -14.69 14.53
N VAL A 37 -0.98 -13.47 14.11
CA VAL A 37 -0.10 -13.22 12.97
C VAL A 37 1.26 -13.85 13.22
N LYS A 38 1.65 -14.79 12.36
CA LYS A 38 2.94 -15.49 12.40
C LYS A 38 3.87 -15.03 11.29
N LYS A 39 3.32 -14.54 10.19
CA LYS A 39 4.09 -14.11 9.02
C LYS A 39 3.53 -12.81 8.46
N ILE A 40 4.44 -11.89 8.13
CA ILE A 40 4.17 -10.72 7.31
C ILE A 40 5.12 -10.80 6.13
N GLU A 41 4.58 -10.56 4.94
CA GLU A 41 5.32 -10.58 3.69
C GLU A 41 5.06 -9.28 2.95
N VAL A 42 6.11 -8.60 2.53
CA VAL A 42 6.05 -7.39 1.71
C VAL A 42 6.58 -7.72 0.32
N VAL A 43 5.87 -7.30 -0.70
CA VAL A 43 6.24 -7.52 -2.10
C VAL A 43 5.99 -6.27 -2.94
N GLY A 44 6.83 -6.01 -3.92
CA GLY A 44 6.64 -4.93 -4.90
C GLY A 44 7.74 -3.88 -4.94
N LEU A 45 8.67 -3.90 -3.99
CA LEU A 45 9.93 -3.17 -4.03
C LEU A 45 11.09 -4.13 -4.34
N ASP A 46 12.32 -3.64 -4.30
CA ASP A 46 13.48 -4.52 -4.29
C ASP A 46 13.57 -5.34 -2.98
N GLU A 47 14.42 -6.35 -2.95
CA GLU A 47 14.52 -7.28 -1.83
C GLU A 47 14.92 -6.56 -0.53
N LYS A 48 15.84 -5.61 -0.60
CA LYS A 48 16.35 -4.84 0.54
C LYS A 48 15.23 -4.00 1.17
N ASP A 49 14.47 -3.29 0.35
CA ASP A 49 13.40 -2.40 0.82
C ASP A 49 12.17 -3.18 1.30
N ASN A 50 11.85 -4.31 0.67
CA ASN A 50 10.83 -5.22 1.18
C ASN A 50 11.19 -5.70 2.59
N LEU A 51 12.44 -6.15 2.82
CA LEU A 51 12.92 -6.60 4.13
C LEU A 51 12.93 -5.47 5.17
N LEU A 52 13.25 -4.25 4.79
CA LEU A 52 13.19 -3.09 5.68
C LEU A 52 11.76 -2.81 6.14
N LEU A 53 10.79 -2.86 5.22
CA LEU A 53 9.37 -2.69 5.56
C LEU A 53 8.84 -3.85 6.41
N GLU A 54 9.23 -5.09 6.14
CA GLU A 54 8.88 -6.23 6.98
C GLU A 54 9.38 -6.05 8.42
N LYS A 55 10.61 -5.55 8.60
CA LYS A 55 11.15 -5.22 9.92
C LYS A 55 10.32 -4.16 10.65
N LYS A 56 9.87 -3.11 9.95
CA LYS A 56 9.00 -2.07 10.52
C LYS A 56 7.62 -2.59 10.90
N LEU A 57 7.15 -3.66 10.24
CA LEU A 57 5.87 -4.30 10.52
C LEU A 57 5.96 -5.41 11.59
N LYS A 58 7.16 -5.71 12.09
CA LYS A 58 7.40 -6.84 13.00
C LYS A 58 6.56 -6.78 14.28
N ASP A 59 6.22 -5.59 14.76
CA ASP A 59 5.39 -5.40 15.96
C ASP A 59 3.96 -5.92 15.80
N LEU A 60 3.51 -6.16 14.56
CA LEU A 60 2.21 -6.78 14.29
C LEU A 60 2.24 -8.31 14.43
N ILE A 61 3.43 -8.93 14.47
CA ILE A 61 3.60 -10.36 14.71
C ILE A 61 3.24 -10.63 16.17
N GLY A 62 2.43 -11.65 16.42
CA GLY A 62 1.93 -11.97 17.77
C GLY A 62 0.58 -11.32 18.09
N LEU A 63 0.11 -10.34 17.30
CA LEU A 63 -1.22 -9.77 17.45
C LEU A 63 -2.29 -10.62 16.75
N ASN A 64 -3.52 -10.50 17.23
CA ASN A 64 -4.65 -11.17 16.59
C ASN A 64 -4.95 -10.50 15.23
N ILE A 65 -5.02 -11.29 14.14
CA ILE A 65 -5.22 -10.79 12.78
C ILE A 65 -6.51 -9.97 12.60
N PHE A 66 -7.54 -10.21 13.41
CA PHE A 66 -8.80 -9.47 13.37
C PHE A 66 -8.70 -8.08 14.01
N THR A 67 -7.82 -7.91 15.00
CA THR A 67 -7.65 -6.62 15.71
C THR A 67 -6.76 -5.65 14.96
N ILE A 68 -5.95 -6.13 14.01
CA ILE A 68 -5.09 -5.27 13.19
C ILE A 68 -5.96 -4.50 12.19
N ASP A 69 -5.91 -3.20 12.26
CA ASP A 69 -6.66 -2.28 11.39
C ASP A 69 -5.77 -1.61 10.33
N LYS A 70 -6.38 -0.75 9.49
CA LYS A 70 -5.65 0.00 8.46
C LYS A 70 -4.69 1.05 9.06
N GLU A 71 -4.98 1.52 10.28
CA GLU A 71 -4.17 2.52 10.96
C GLU A 71 -2.76 2.00 11.24
N SER A 72 -2.66 0.71 11.59
CA SER A 72 -1.39 0.01 11.84
C SER A 72 -0.41 0.07 10.65
N PHE A 73 -0.90 0.41 9.46
CA PHE A 73 -0.10 0.48 8.22
C PHE A 73 0.05 1.92 7.69
N LYS A 74 -0.45 2.94 8.38
CA LYS A 74 -0.41 4.33 7.88
C LYS A 74 1.01 4.83 7.58
N PHE A 75 2.00 4.38 8.34
CA PHE A 75 3.38 4.79 8.11
C PHE A 75 3.91 4.38 6.73
N ILE A 76 3.38 3.31 6.11
CA ILE A 76 3.77 2.90 4.75
C ILE A 76 3.53 4.04 3.75
N LYS A 77 2.44 4.82 3.95
CA LYS A 77 2.16 5.96 3.10
C LYS A 77 3.21 7.08 3.21
N SER A 78 3.94 7.18 4.30
CA SER A 78 4.99 8.19 4.47
C SER A 78 6.30 7.83 3.77
N GLU A 79 6.52 6.58 3.42
CA GLU A 79 7.73 6.14 2.72
C GLU A 79 7.81 6.74 1.31
N ASN A 80 8.99 7.23 0.94
CA ASN A 80 9.16 7.96 -0.32
C ASN A 80 9.08 7.07 -1.55
N LEU A 81 9.56 5.83 -1.45
CA LEU A 81 9.57 4.88 -2.56
C LEU A 81 8.19 4.26 -2.85
N ILE A 82 7.16 4.60 -2.07
CA ILE A 82 5.85 3.97 -2.20
C ILE A 82 4.86 4.92 -2.87
N ASN A 83 4.29 4.49 -3.98
CA ASN A 83 3.18 5.15 -4.66
C ASN A 83 1.84 4.72 -4.05
N ARG A 84 1.61 3.41 -3.98
CA ARG A 84 0.39 2.82 -3.41
C ARG A 84 0.73 1.54 -2.67
N TYR A 85 -0.17 1.15 -1.77
CA TYR A 85 -0.08 -0.16 -1.13
C TYR A 85 -1.46 -0.76 -0.94
N ASN A 86 -1.50 -2.09 -0.88
CA ASN A 86 -2.70 -2.86 -0.59
C ASN A 86 -2.35 -3.97 0.41
N ILE A 87 -3.22 -4.17 1.40
CA ILE A 87 -3.02 -5.13 2.47
C ILE A 87 -4.02 -6.26 2.31
N LYS A 88 -3.51 -7.48 2.28
CA LYS A 88 -4.33 -8.69 2.23
C LYS A 88 -4.09 -9.53 3.48
N LYS A 89 -5.12 -9.70 4.29
CA LYS A 89 -5.13 -10.66 5.39
C LYS A 89 -5.40 -12.05 4.81
N ILE A 90 -4.46 -12.96 4.98
CA ILE A 90 -4.55 -14.36 4.54
C ILE A 90 -4.73 -15.18 5.81
N TYR A 91 -5.97 -15.52 6.07
CA TYR A 91 -6.32 -16.29 7.26
C TYR A 91 -5.69 -17.70 7.20
N PRO A 92 -5.28 -18.24 8.38
CA PRO A 92 -5.59 -17.70 9.71
C PRO A 92 -4.58 -16.69 10.26
N ASN A 93 -3.34 -16.61 9.77
CA ASN A 93 -2.22 -16.01 10.51
C ASN A 93 -1.17 -15.31 9.66
N HIS A 94 -1.50 -14.93 8.42
CA HIS A 94 -0.56 -14.31 7.50
C HIS A 94 -1.10 -12.99 6.97
N ILE A 95 -0.23 -11.97 6.88
CA ILE A 95 -0.52 -10.68 6.24
C ILE A 95 0.43 -10.49 5.07
N LYS A 96 -0.12 -10.16 3.91
CA LYS A 96 0.66 -9.81 2.72
C LYS A 96 0.39 -8.38 2.33
N VAL A 97 1.46 -7.60 2.20
CA VAL A 97 1.43 -6.19 1.82
C VAL A 97 1.98 -6.09 0.40
N TYR A 98 1.12 -5.65 -0.51
CA TYR A 98 1.49 -5.40 -1.91
C TYR A 98 1.84 -3.93 -2.05
N ILE A 99 3.02 -3.64 -2.54
CA ILE A 99 3.52 -2.29 -2.76
C ILE A 99 3.61 -2.03 -4.27
N GLU A 100 3.12 -0.87 -4.68
CA GLU A 100 3.40 -0.28 -5.97
C GLU A 100 4.49 0.77 -5.76
N SER A 101 5.67 0.56 -6.33
CA SER A 101 6.80 1.49 -6.20
C SER A 101 6.50 2.83 -6.89
N ALA A 102 7.09 3.89 -6.35
CA ALA A 102 7.08 5.19 -7.01
C ALA A 102 7.98 5.15 -8.25
N VAL A 103 7.52 5.78 -9.33
CA VAL A 103 8.25 5.89 -10.60
C VAL A 103 8.74 7.32 -10.75
N ALA A 104 9.99 7.51 -11.17
CA ALA A 104 10.56 8.82 -11.46
C ALA A 104 9.79 9.50 -12.62
N ILE A 105 9.39 10.76 -12.41
CA ILE A 105 8.66 11.55 -13.40
C ILE A 105 9.42 12.82 -13.84
N SER A 106 10.35 13.30 -13.04
CA SER A 106 11.24 14.42 -13.40
C SER A 106 12.46 14.51 -12.51
N VAL A 107 13.47 15.21 -12.98
CA VAL A 107 14.60 15.68 -12.17
C VAL A 107 14.40 17.16 -11.88
N ILE A 108 14.56 17.58 -10.64
CA ILE A 108 14.38 18.96 -10.20
C ILE A 108 15.65 19.45 -9.54
N LYS A 109 16.05 20.68 -9.81
CA LYS A 109 17.10 21.34 -9.02
C LYS A 109 16.44 21.92 -7.74
N TYR A 110 16.70 21.27 -6.61
CA TYR A 110 16.15 21.66 -5.31
C TYR A 110 17.29 21.93 -4.33
N LEU A 111 17.33 23.12 -3.70
CA LEU A 111 18.39 23.54 -2.77
C LEU A 111 19.81 23.33 -3.32
N ASN A 112 20.04 23.60 -4.62
CA ASN A 112 21.27 23.39 -5.38
C ASN A 112 21.67 21.93 -5.64
N GLU A 113 20.85 20.97 -5.24
CA GLU A 113 21.02 19.55 -5.54
C GLU A 113 20.03 19.09 -6.61
N LEU A 114 20.41 18.08 -7.39
CA LEU A 114 19.49 17.41 -8.31
C LEU A 114 18.76 16.31 -7.54
N VAL A 115 17.45 16.44 -7.47
CA VAL A 115 16.59 15.46 -6.81
C VAL A 115 15.58 14.89 -7.81
N ILE A 116 15.18 13.65 -7.59
CA ILE A 116 14.21 12.97 -8.44
C ILE A 116 12.82 13.09 -7.82
N LEU A 117 11.86 13.55 -8.62
CA LEU A 117 10.44 13.58 -8.24
C LEU A 117 9.74 12.31 -8.69
N GLY A 118 9.08 11.64 -7.75
CA GLY A 118 8.24 10.48 -8.00
C GLY A 118 6.81 10.83 -8.43
N ASN A 119 6.14 9.86 -9.05
CA ASN A 119 4.73 9.96 -9.42
C ASN A 119 3.78 10.01 -8.20
N ASN A 120 4.30 9.80 -7.00
CA ASN A 120 3.62 10.01 -5.72
C ASN A 120 3.76 11.46 -5.18
N GLY A 121 4.48 12.32 -5.89
CA GLY A 121 4.73 13.72 -5.50
C GLY A 121 5.81 13.91 -4.44
N LYS A 122 6.60 12.89 -4.15
CA LYS A 122 7.71 12.93 -3.18
C LYS A 122 9.06 12.88 -3.88
N ILE A 123 10.08 13.36 -3.17
CA ILE A 123 11.47 13.15 -3.59
C ILE A 123 11.79 11.68 -3.34
N ILE A 124 12.27 11.00 -4.36
CA ILE A 124 12.68 9.61 -4.31
C ILE A 124 14.18 9.50 -4.57
N ASP A 125 14.81 8.57 -3.86
CA ASP A 125 16.22 8.22 -4.07
C ASP A 125 16.26 6.97 -4.94
N LEU A 126 16.73 7.11 -6.17
CA LEU A 126 16.90 6.00 -7.09
C LEU A 126 18.36 5.92 -7.48
N GLU A 127 18.98 4.79 -7.26
CA GLU A 127 20.37 4.52 -7.62
C GLU A 127 20.62 4.56 -9.14
N SER A 128 19.56 4.45 -9.96
CA SER A 128 19.64 4.51 -11.41
C SER A 128 18.65 5.53 -12.01
N LEU A 129 19.19 6.61 -12.58
CA LEU A 129 18.43 7.56 -13.41
C LEU A 129 18.06 6.91 -14.75
N HIS A 130 16.78 6.72 -14.99
CA HIS A 130 16.31 6.41 -16.34
C HIS A 130 16.43 7.66 -17.23
N SER A 131 17.11 7.53 -18.36
CA SER A 131 17.55 8.62 -19.26
C SER A 131 16.45 9.47 -19.93
N ASN A 132 15.17 9.19 -19.70
CA ASN A 132 14.05 9.79 -20.43
C ASN A 132 13.05 10.52 -19.55
N ILE A 133 13.50 11.19 -18.48
CA ILE A 133 12.64 12.03 -17.64
C ILE A 133 13.03 13.51 -17.80
N PRO A 134 12.04 14.44 -17.82
CA PRO A 134 12.32 15.86 -18.02
C PRO A 134 13.08 16.46 -16.84
N GLU A 135 14.02 17.35 -17.15
CA GLU A 135 14.63 18.25 -16.17
C GLU A 135 13.74 19.46 -15.92
N VAL A 136 13.55 19.84 -14.66
CA VAL A 136 12.73 20.98 -14.27
C VAL A 136 13.60 22.05 -13.62
N ASN A 137 13.52 23.28 -14.16
CA ASN A 137 14.30 24.42 -13.72
C ASN A 137 13.39 25.64 -13.43
N GLY A 138 13.90 26.58 -12.64
CA GLY A 138 13.25 27.87 -12.37
C GLY A 138 12.23 27.85 -11.22
N THR A 139 12.12 26.74 -10.49
CA THR A 139 11.28 26.69 -9.28
C THR A 139 11.79 25.65 -8.28
N ASN A 140 11.69 25.95 -7.01
CA ASN A 140 11.94 25.02 -5.90
C ASN A 140 10.63 24.46 -5.32
N ASN A 141 9.48 24.80 -5.90
CA ASN A 141 8.18 24.35 -5.41
C ASN A 141 7.80 22.99 -6.01
N ILE A 142 8.16 21.92 -5.31
CA ILE A 142 7.92 20.53 -5.70
C ILE A 142 6.43 20.30 -6.00
N LYS A 143 5.52 20.85 -5.20
CA LYS A 143 4.07 20.68 -5.40
C LYS A 143 3.63 21.28 -6.74
N LYS A 144 4.11 22.49 -7.07
CA LYS A 144 3.81 23.15 -8.35
C LYS A 144 4.32 22.34 -9.54
N VAL A 145 5.53 21.80 -9.43
CA VAL A 145 6.10 20.92 -10.46
C VAL A 145 5.24 19.68 -10.65
N PHE A 146 4.88 19.02 -9.56
CA PHE A 146 4.06 17.81 -9.59
C PHE A 146 2.68 18.05 -10.23
N GLU A 147 2.01 19.14 -9.88
CA GLU A 147 0.72 19.52 -10.46
C GLU A 147 0.86 19.82 -11.96
N THR A 148 1.91 20.53 -12.37
CA THR A 148 2.17 20.82 -13.79
C THR A 148 2.39 19.53 -14.58
N ILE A 149 3.20 18.60 -14.06
CA ILE A 149 3.42 17.30 -14.72
C ILE A 149 2.12 16.50 -14.82
N LYS A 150 1.27 16.55 -13.79
CA LYS A 150 -0.06 15.92 -13.85
C LYS A 150 -0.95 16.49 -14.94
N ILE A 151 -0.91 17.80 -15.15
CA ILE A 151 -1.67 18.46 -16.23
C ILE A 151 -1.14 18.02 -17.58
N ILE A 152 0.19 18.00 -17.77
CA ILE A 152 0.82 17.53 -19.01
C ILE A 152 0.44 16.08 -19.29
N ASN A 153 0.49 15.20 -18.31
CA ASN A 153 0.12 13.78 -18.45
C ASN A 153 -1.38 13.55 -18.75
N LYS A 154 -2.24 14.51 -18.38
CA LYS A 154 -3.67 14.47 -18.74
C LYS A 154 -3.95 15.01 -20.14
N SER A 155 -3.04 15.77 -20.71
CA SER A 155 -3.11 16.24 -22.08
C SER A 155 -2.63 15.15 -23.05
N ASN A 156 -2.79 15.38 -24.35
CA ASN A 156 -2.30 14.45 -25.37
C ASN A 156 -0.77 14.46 -25.54
N PHE A 157 -0.03 15.20 -24.68
CA PHE A 157 1.43 15.24 -24.72
C PHE A 157 2.02 14.11 -23.86
N ASN A 158 2.95 13.36 -24.46
CA ASN A 158 3.71 12.39 -23.70
C ASN A 158 4.86 13.08 -22.98
N ILE A 159 4.85 13.06 -21.64
CA ILE A 159 5.91 13.67 -20.80
C ILE A 159 7.31 13.16 -21.15
N ARG A 160 7.43 11.91 -21.60
CA ARG A 160 8.72 11.30 -21.99
C ARG A 160 9.36 11.96 -23.21
N ASN A 161 8.60 12.69 -24.00
CA ASN A 161 9.09 13.45 -25.15
C ASN A 161 9.58 14.86 -24.77
N ILE A 162 9.35 15.26 -23.51
CA ILE A 162 9.74 16.57 -23.00
C ILE A 162 11.13 16.41 -22.35
N LYS A 163 12.12 17.13 -22.86
CA LYS A 163 13.47 17.11 -22.27
C LYS A 163 13.60 18.07 -21.09
N LYS A 164 12.92 19.23 -21.15
CA LYS A 164 13.08 20.28 -20.16
C LYS A 164 11.79 21.08 -19.96
N ILE A 165 11.50 21.41 -18.69
CA ILE A 165 10.41 22.30 -18.29
C ILE A 165 11.01 23.48 -17.53
N ILE A 166 10.74 24.72 -17.95
CA ILE A 166 11.28 25.92 -17.34
C ILE A 166 10.13 26.74 -16.76
N PHE A 167 10.19 27.00 -15.46
CA PHE A 167 9.28 27.91 -14.78
C PHE A 167 9.90 29.32 -14.77
N PHE A 168 9.19 30.27 -15.29
CA PHE A 168 9.59 31.69 -15.22
C PHE A 168 8.90 32.32 -14.00
N SER A 169 9.66 33.12 -13.24
CA SER A 169 9.07 33.98 -12.22
C SER A 169 8.27 35.07 -12.95
N LYS A 170 7.04 35.34 -12.52
CA LYS A 170 6.37 36.58 -12.95
C LYS A 170 7.12 37.76 -12.35
N TRP A 171 7.41 38.71 -13.20
CA TRP A 171 7.90 40.04 -12.80
C TRP A 171 6.88 40.70 -11.90
#